data_667efcc4a2915415bdd2342d88e3a107
#
_entry.id   667efcc4a2915415bdd2342d88e3a107
#
_cell.length_a   1.000
_cell.length_b   1.000
_cell.length_c   1.000
_cell.angle_alpha   90.00
_cell.angle_beta   90.00
_cell.angle_gamma   90.00
#
_symmetry.space_group_name_H-M   'P 1'
#
loop_
_entity.id
_entity.type
_entity.pdbx_description
1 polymer ?
#
loop_
_entity_poly.entity_id
_entity_poly.type
_entity_poly.pdbx_seq_one_letter_code
_entity_poly.pdbx_strand_id
1 'polypeptide(L)'
;MKKAIALTLLGGTFIFTSCVSKKKYVELESQYNETRSTLSKTQLEKEEIEAKYAKIEDRVANYNAKIASLTDSNIELENNSLKNYGNVVLSNKDKEQMKKALANVDQNELAEARTLEDSMNLIISHNLKKNLDDTLVAEGEEDEITIDVDETVVMITISDKLLFKSGSYRVNPKADHLLQRLADVINSEPAMEVLIEGHTDAQTVKKGAYVKDNWHLSVERSTAVIRKLQEDFDVDPSKLIAAGRSSFQPVTDNDTAEGRSKNRRTRIVILPNLDKFLALLSSN
;
A
#
# COMPACT_ATOMS: atom_id res chain seq x y z
N MET A 1 5.98 -103.69 -0.56
CA MET A 1 5.19 -103.48 0.69
C MET A 1 5.05 -102.02 0.99
N LYS A 2 3.83 -101.64 1.35
CA LYS A 2 3.43 -100.40 1.99
C LYS A 2 3.33 -99.11 1.14
N LYS A 3 2.17 -98.91 0.54
CA LYS A 3 1.00 -98.05 0.88
C LYS A 3 1.38 -96.54 0.87
N ALA A 4 1.03 -95.95 -0.28
CA ALA A 4 0.95 -94.48 -0.42
C ALA A 4 -0.42 -94.02 0.05
N ILE A 5 -0.43 -92.97 0.85
CA ILE A 5 -1.63 -92.23 1.22
C ILE A 5 -1.59 -90.89 0.51
N ALA A 6 -2.54 -90.75 -0.44
CA ALA A 6 -2.76 -89.49 -1.13
C ALA A 6 -3.58 -88.58 -0.23
N LEU A 7 -3.04 -87.35 0.06
CA LEU A 7 -3.75 -86.29 0.76
C LEU A 7 -4.07 -85.18 -0.27
N THR A 8 -5.32 -85.20 -0.76
CA THR A 8 -5.88 -84.15 -1.60
C THR A 8 -6.17 -82.88 -0.80
N LEU A 9 -5.34 -81.85 -0.99
CA LEU A 9 -5.62 -80.54 -0.44
C LEU A 9 -6.52 -79.77 -1.42
N LEU A 10 -7.78 -79.62 -1.06
CA LEU A 10 -8.77 -78.81 -1.76
C LEU A 10 -8.49 -77.32 -1.49
N GLY A 11 -7.73 -76.66 -2.34
CA GLY A 11 -7.50 -75.20 -2.26
C GLY A 11 -8.69 -74.46 -2.84
N GLY A 12 -9.53 -73.99 -1.93
CA GLY A 12 -10.63 -73.10 -2.31
C GLY A 12 -10.12 -71.71 -2.66
N THR A 13 -10.08 -71.37 -3.92
CA THR A 13 -9.87 -70.00 -4.41
C THR A 13 -11.12 -69.16 -4.15
N PHE A 14 -11.06 -68.32 -3.08
CA PHE A 14 -12.05 -67.28 -2.89
C PHE A 14 -11.83 -66.18 -3.94
N ILE A 15 -12.61 -66.22 -5.00
CA ILE A 15 -12.71 -65.13 -5.96
C ILE A 15 -13.63 -64.08 -5.30
N PHE A 16 -13.02 -63.03 -4.69
CA PHE A 16 -13.74 -61.84 -4.30
C PHE A 16 -14.17 -61.08 -5.56
N THR A 17 -15.34 -61.40 -6.10
CA THR A 17 -16.00 -60.57 -7.10
C THR A 17 -16.55 -59.36 -6.37
N SER A 18 -15.74 -58.29 -6.30
CA SER A 18 -16.21 -56.94 -5.91
C SER A 18 -17.15 -56.46 -7.02
N CYS A 19 -18.42 -56.73 -6.88
CA CYS A 19 -19.46 -56.20 -7.76
C CYS A 19 -19.66 -54.72 -7.48
N VAL A 20 -18.83 -53.86 -8.07
CA VAL A 20 -19.17 -52.46 -8.17
C VAL A 20 -20.41 -52.31 -9.04
N SER A 21 -21.48 -51.69 -8.54
CA SER A 21 -22.70 -51.57 -9.34
C SER A 21 -22.40 -50.79 -10.63
N LYS A 22 -22.96 -51.24 -11.77
CA LYS A 22 -22.80 -50.60 -13.07
C LYS A 22 -23.04 -49.10 -13.02
N LYS A 23 -23.93 -48.66 -12.17
CA LYS A 23 -24.24 -47.24 -11.95
C LYS A 23 -23.05 -46.47 -11.35
N LYS A 24 -22.35 -47.02 -10.35
CA LYS A 24 -21.15 -46.42 -9.77
C LYS A 24 -19.98 -46.39 -10.76
N TYR A 25 -19.87 -47.38 -11.59
CA TYR A 25 -18.81 -47.41 -12.61
C TYR A 25 -19.01 -46.29 -13.65
N VAL A 26 -20.25 -46.15 -14.16
CA VAL A 26 -20.60 -45.07 -15.11
C VAL A 26 -20.42 -43.70 -14.51
N GLU A 27 -20.81 -43.52 -13.22
CA GLU A 27 -20.62 -42.27 -12.51
C GLU A 27 -19.14 -41.93 -12.32
N LEU A 28 -18.30 -42.89 -11.94
CA LEU A 28 -16.87 -42.75 -11.79
C LEU A 28 -16.18 -42.47 -13.14
N GLU A 29 -16.61 -43.13 -14.21
CA GLU A 29 -16.11 -42.87 -15.57
C GLU A 29 -16.47 -41.44 -16.04
N SER A 30 -17.67 -40.95 -15.72
CA SER A 30 -18.08 -39.57 -15.98
C SER A 30 -17.20 -38.57 -15.21
N GLN A 31 -17.00 -38.79 -13.92
CA GLN A 31 -16.14 -37.94 -13.07
C GLN A 31 -14.68 -37.99 -13.55
N TYR A 32 -14.18 -39.13 -13.94
CA TYR A 32 -12.83 -39.27 -14.49
C TYR A 32 -12.67 -38.44 -15.78
N ASN A 33 -13.63 -38.54 -16.69
CA ASN A 33 -13.59 -37.82 -17.96
C ASN A 33 -13.72 -36.31 -17.77
N GLU A 34 -14.57 -35.85 -16.83
CA GLU A 34 -14.72 -34.46 -16.47
C GLU A 34 -13.42 -33.90 -15.82
N THR A 35 -12.85 -34.62 -14.85
CA THR A 35 -11.59 -34.26 -14.21
C THR A 35 -10.44 -34.21 -15.23
N ARG A 36 -10.38 -35.18 -16.15
CA ARG A 36 -9.38 -35.17 -17.20
C ARG A 36 -9.53 -34.00 -18.18
N SER A 37 -10.76 -33.65 -18.53
CA SER A 37 -11.06 -32.46 -19.35
C SER A 37 -10.65 -31.18 -18.65
N THR A 38 -11.00 -31.04 -17.35
CA THR A 38 -10.63 -29.91 -16.54
C THR A 38 -9.12 -29.78 -16.38
N LEU A 39 -8.43 -30.89 -16.12
CA LEU A 39 -6.97 -30.93 -16.05
C LEU A 39 -6.32 -30.44 -17.35
N SER A 40 -6.81 -30.93 -18.49
CA SER A 40 -6.30 -30.49 -19.80
C SER A 40 -6.52 -29.00 -20.05
N LYS A 41 -7.69 -28.45 -19.67
CA LYS A 41 -7.95 -27.00 -19.78
C LYS A 41 -7.02 -26.20 -18.88
N THR A 42 -6.87 -26.62 -17.62
CA THR A 42 -6.00 -25.93 -16.67
C THR A 42 -4.53 -25.96 -17.10
N GLN A 43 -4.10 -27.05 -17.73
CA GLN A 43 -2.74 -27.14 -18.30
C GLN A 43 -2.55 -26.15 -19.45
N LEU A 44 -3.52 -26.02 -20.36
CA LEU A 44 -3.46 -25.07 -21.47
C LEU A 44 -3.49 -23.60 -20.94
N GLU A 45 -4.33 -23.33 -19.95
CA GLU A 45 -4.39 -22.02 -19.31
C GLU A 45 -3.07 -21.67 -18.60
N LYS A 46 -2.45 -22.66 -17.94
CA LYS A 46 -1.14 -22.51 -17.32
C LYS A 46 -0.06 -22.16 -18.36
N GLU A 47 0.00 -22.92 -19.46
CA GLU A 47 0.96 -22.67 -20.56
C GLU A 47 0.76 -21.26 -21.17
N GLU A 48 -0.49 -20.83 -21.32
CA GLU A 48 -0.80 -19.48 -21.83
C GLU A 48 -0.35 -18.38 -20.84
N ILE A 49 -0.56 -18.60 -19.55
CA ILE A 49 -0.11 -17.66 -18.49
C ILE A 49 1.42 -17.64 -18.44
N GLU A 50 2.09 -18.78 -18.49
CA GLU A 50 3.55 -18.86 -18.51
C GLU A 50 4.13 -18.14 -19.74
N ALA A 51 3.51 -18.29 -20.91
CA ALA A 51 3.92 -17.57 -22.11
C ALA A 51 3.69 -16.05 -22.01
N LYS A 52 2.61 -15.62 -21.38
CA LYS A 52 2.36 -14.19 -21.09
C LYS A 52 3.38 -13.66 -20.09
N TYR A 53 3.69 -14.44 -19.05
CA TYR A 53 4.66 -14.06 -18.04
C TYR A 53 6.06 -13.87 -18.64
N ALA A 54 6.52 -14.83 -19.44
CA ALA A 54 7.79 -14.72 -20.16
C ALA A 54 7.88 -13.46 -21.05
N LYS A 55 6.77 -13.12 -21.75
CA LYS A 55 6.71 -11.87 -22.52
C LYS A 55 6.78 -10.60 -21.66
N ILE A 56 6.20 -10.65 -20.48
CA ILE A 56 6.27 -9.52 -19.53
C ILE A 56 7.68 -9.39 -18.98
N GLU A 57 8.32 -10.50 -18.60
CA GLU A 57 9.72 -10.50 -18.13
C GLU A 57 10.67 -9.94 -19.21
N ASP A 58 10.52 -10.36 -20.46
CA ASP A 58 11.33 -9.83 -21.58
C ASP A 58 11.10 -8.31 -21.76
N ARG A 59 9.83 -7.87 -21.69
CA ARG A 59 9.52 -6.45 -21.76
C ARG A 59 10.11 -5.65 -20.59
N VAL A 60 10.04 -6.17 -19.37
CA VAL A 60 10.62 -5.55 -18.18
C VAL A 60 12.14 -5.46 -18.32
N ALA A 61 12.79 -6.54 -18.76
CA ALA A 61 14.22 -6.55 -19.03
C ALA A 61 14.63 -5.50 -20.09
N ASN A 62 13.85 -5.41 -21.19
CA ASN A 62 14.07 -4.43 -22.25
C ASN A 62 13.85 -2.98 -21.75
N TYR A 63 12.83 -2.74 -20.90
CA TYR A 63 12.63 -1.42 -20.30
C TYR A 63 13.76 -1.06 -19.34
N ASN A 64 14.20 -2.00 -18.50
CA ASN A 64 15.32 -1.77 -17.58
C ASN A 64 16.62 -1.49 -18.32
N ALA A 65 16.90 -2.23 -19.42
CA ALA A 65 18.06 -1.96 -20.28
C ALA A 65 17.96 -0.57 -20.93
N LYS A 66 16.77 -0.17 -21.37
CA LYS A 66 16.55 1.16 -21.96
C LYS A 66 16.67 2.27 -20.92
N ILE A 67 16.16 2.05 -19.70
CA ILE A 67 16.35 2.97 -18.57
C ILE A 67 17.83 3.11 -18.24
N ALA A 68 18.58 2.01 -18.14
CA ALA A 68 20.01 2.05 -17.90
C ALA A 68 20.75 2.83 -18.99
N SER A 69 20.46 2.57 -20.27
CA SER A 69 21.08 3.29 -21.39
C SER A 69 20.73 4.79 -21.41
N LEU A 70 19.51 5.15 -21.03
CA LEU A 70 19.10 6.56 -20.92
C LEU A 70 19.77 7.23 -19.71
N THR A 71 19.95 6.50 -18.61
CA THR A 71 20.67 6.97 -17.42
C THR A 71 22.14 7.22 -17.75
N ASP A 72 22.80 6.30 -18.47
CA ASP A 72 24.20 6.47 -18.92
C ASP A 72 24.31 7.65 -19.88
N SER A 73 23.39 7.81 -20.82
CA SER A 73 23.35 8.96 -21.73
C SER A 73 23.10 10.28 -21.01
N ASN A 74 22.27 10.27 -19.97
CA ASN A 74 22.03 11.42 -19.10
C ASN A 74 23.31 11.79 -18.29
N ILE A 75 24.03 10.80 -17.76
CA ILE A 75 25.27 11.00 -17.03
C ILE A 75 26.35 11.60 -17.98
N GLU A 76 26.38 11.18 -19.23
CA GLU A 76 27.30 11.71 -20.25
C GLU A 76 26.94 13.15 -20.68
N LEU A 77 25.65 13.46 -20.80
CA LEU A 77 25.15 14.82 -20.97
C LEU A 77 25.38 15.69 -19.72
N GLU A 78 25.43 15.09 -18.55
CA GLU A 78 25.68 15.71 -17.25
C GLU A 78 27.11 16.27 -17.10
N ASN A 79 28.10 15.63 -17.74
CA ASN A 79 29.48 16.06 -17.66
C ASN A 79 29.80 17.25 -18.58
N ASN A 80 28.93 17.58 -19.53
CA ASN A 80 29.24 18.53 -20.62
C ASN A 80 28.39 19.79 -20.75
N SER A 81 27.50 20.13 -19.89
CA SER A 81 26.93 21.46 -19.65
C SER A 81 25.51 21.38 -19.03
N LEU A 82 25.19 22.32 -18.12
CA LEU A 82 23.90 22.68 -17.55
C LEU A 82 22.88 21.50 -17.46
N LYS A 83 22.90 20.81 -16.33
CA LYS A 83 22.06 19.64 -16.09
C LYS A 83 20.55 19.96 -16.20
N ASN A 84 19.95 19.43 -17.26
CA ASN A 84 18.50 19.42 -17.43
C ASN A 84 17.91 18.22 -16.69
N TYR A 85 17.25 18.46 -15.58
CA TYR A 85 16.39 17.45 -14.94
C TYR A 85 14.99 17.59 -15.56
N GLY A 86 14.68 16.76 -16.60
CA GLY A 86 13.36 16.70 -17.21
C GLY A 86 12.78 18.04 -17.68
N ASN A 87 13.46 18.86 -18.44
CA ASN A 87 13.11 20.24 -18.84
C ASN A 87 13.29 21.33 -17.76
N VAL A 88 13.76 20.99 -16.56
CA VAL A 88 14.05 21.99 -15.51
C VAL A 88 15.54 22.23 -15.42
N VAL A 89 15.95 23.47 -15.65
CA VAL A 89 17.35 23.91 -15.49
C VAL A 89 17.56 24.35 -14.05
N LEU A 90 18.20 23.50 -13.24
CA LEU A 90 18.57 23.86 -11.86
C LEU A 90 19.82 24.75 -11.86
N SER A 91 19.80 25.81 -11.05
CA SER A 91 20.99 26.63 -10.83
C SER A 91 22.06 25.85 -10.06
N ASN A 92 23.33 26.28 -10.15
CA ASN A 92 24.43 25.64 -9.39
C ASN A 92 24.18 25.73 -7.86
N LYS A 93 23.54 26.81 -7.40
CA LYS A 93 23.13 26.98 -5.98
C LYS A 93 22.13 25.93 -5.55
N ASP A 94 21.12 25.67 -6.38
CA ASP A 94 20.05 24.71 -6.07
C ASP A 94 20.60 23.27 -6.05
N LYS A 95 21.53 22.96 -6.97
CA LYS A 95 22.25 21.67 -6.99
C LYS A 95 23.08 21.47 -5.72
N GLU A 96 23.76 22.51 -5.24
CA GLU A 96 24.53 22.44 -3.99
C GLU A 96 23.63 22.25 -2.77
N GLN A 97 22.49 22.94 -2.71
CA GLN A 97 21.53 22.79 -1.63
C GLN A 97 20.90 21.38 -1.62
N MET A 98 20.52 20.88 -2.79
CA MET A 98 20.00 19.53 -2.95
C MET A 98 21.01 18.46 -2.56
N LYS A 99 22.30 18.61 -2.99
CA LYS A 99 23.37 17.71 -2.60
C LYS A 99 23.61 17.70 -1.09
N LYS A 100 23.49 18.84 -0.42
CA LYS A 100 23.59 18.93 1.05
C LYS A 100 22.39 18.25 1.74
N ALA A 101 21.20 18.40 1.19
CA ALA A 101 20.00 17.75 1.73
C ALA A 101 20.08 16.22 1.56
N LEU A 102 20.51 15.75 0.39
CA LEU A 102 20.71 14.31 0.10
C LEU A 102 21.83 13.66 0.93
N ALA A 103 22.80 14.44 1.43
CA ALA A 103 23.85 13.90 2.28
C ALA A 103 23.34 13.35 3.63
N ASN A 104 22.12 13.71 4.02
CA ASN A 104 21.47 13.24 5.25
C ASN A 104 20.53 12.03 5.00
N VAL A 105 20.29 11.66 3.76
CA VAL A 105 19.41 10.53 3.37
C VAL A 105 20.21 9.23 3.38
N ASP A 106 19.53 8.10 3.64
CA ASP A 106 20.15 6.78 3.59
C ASP A 106 20.76 6.50 2.21
N GLN A 107 22.01 6.01 2.20
CA GLN A 107 22.76 5.76 0.96
C GLN A 107 22.14 4.67 0.09
N ASN A 108 21.40 3.72 0.70
CA ASN A 108 20.73 2.65 -0.05
C ASN A 108 19.49 3.20 -0.77
N GLU A 109 18.68 4.02 -0.10
CA GLU A 109 17.54 4.72 -0.70
C GLU A 109 18.01 5.69 -1.79
N LEU A 110 19.12 6.39 -1.55
CA LEU A 110 19.71 7.31 -2.53
C LEU A 110 20.19 6.58 -3.80
N ALA A 111 20.67 5.34 -3.69
CA ALA A 111 21.12 4.56 -4.85
C ALA A 111 19.96 4.15 -5.77
N GLU A 112 18.73 4.12 -5.26
CA GLU A 112 17.52 3.80 -6.01
C GLU A 112 16.91 5.03 -6.68
N ALA A 113 17.20 6.24 -6.20
CA ALA A 113 16.71 7.49 -6.78
C ALA A 113 17.37 7.75 -8.14
N ARG A 114 16.55 7.77 -9.20
CA ARG A 114 17.01 7.92 -10.59
C ARG A 114 16.59 9.23 -11.23
N THR A 115 15.58 9.87 -10.67
CA THR A 115 15.03 11.12 -11.18
C THR A 115 15.23 12.26 -10.17
N LEU A 116 15.04 13.49 -10.62
CA LEU A 116 14.95 14.64 -9.73
C LEU A 116 13.81 14.48 -8.73
N GLU A 117 12.68 13.98 -9.20
CA GLU A 117 11.50 13.72 -8.38
C GLU A 117 11.79 12.71 -7.28
N ASP A 118 12.44 11.58 -7.58
CA ASP A 118 12.85 10.59 -6.57
C ASP A 118 13.75 11.23 -5.50
N SER A 119 14.76 11.99 -5.94
CA SER A 119 15.70 12.66 -5.03
C SER A 119 15.03 13.66 -4.11
N MET A 120 14.05 14.41 -4.63
CA MET A 120 13.28 15.38 -3.85
C MET A 120 12.34 14.68 -2.86
N ASN A 121 11.66 13.65 -3.32
CA ASN A 121 10.76 12.85 -2.50
C ASN A 121 11.52 12.19 -1.34
N LEU A 122 12.73 11.70 -1.58
CA LEU A 122 13.61 11.18 -0.54
C LEU A 122 13.99 12.26 0.49
N ILE A 123 14.34 13.47 0.05
CA ILE A 123 14.65 14.57 0.97
C ILE A 123 13.43 14.89 1.84
N ILE A 124 12.26 15.04 1.21
CA ILE A 124 11.01 15.37 1.92
C ILE A 124 10.63 14.24 2.87
N SER A 125 10.66 12.98 2.43
CA SER A 125 10.36 11.82 3.26
C SER A 125 11.31 11.70 4.45
N HIS A 126 12.62 11.90 4.24
CA HIS A 126 13.62 11.87 5.30
C HIS A 126 13.37 12.97 6.35
N ASN A 127 13.16 14.21 5.91
CA ASN A 127 12.88 15.34 6.80
C ASN A 127 11.57 15.13 7.56
N LEU A 128 10.54 14.64 6.90
CA LEU A 128 9.26 14.33 7.52
C LEU A 128 9.39 13.21 8.55
N LYS A 129 10.02 12.10 8.19
CA LYS A 129 10.24 10.99 9.11
C LYS A 129 10.99 11.46 10.34
N LYS A 130 12.08 12.19 10.18
CA LYS A 130 12.86 12.73 11.28
C LYS A 130 12.05 13.67 12.18
N ASN A 131 11.26 14.57 11.59
CA ASN A 131 10.42 15.51 12.36
C ASN A 131 9.22 14.81 13.01
N LEU A 132 8.74 13.71 12.44
CA LEU A 132 7.59 12.96 12.93
C LEU A 132 7.99 11.91 13.99
N ASP A 133 9.06 11.13 13.79
CA ASP A 133 9.54 10.12 14.74
C ASP A 133 9.91 10.77 16.09
N ASP A 134 10.57 11.92 16.05
CA ASP A 134 10.98 12.62 17.27
C ASP A 134 9.80 13.30 18.01
N THR A 135 8.65 13.47 17.35
CA THR A 135 7.61 14.37 17.86
C THR A 135 6.19 13.79 17.93
N LEU A 136 5.78 12.85 17.07
CA LEU A 136 4.37 12.46 16.96
C LEU A 136 3.93 11.34 17.90
N VAL A 137 4.81 10.41 18.23
CA VAL A 137 4.45 9.26 19.07
C VAL A 137 4.78 9.59 20.52
N ALA A 138 3.75 9.90 21.32
CA ALA A 138 3.91 10.01 22.77
C ALA A 138 4.04 8.60 23.40
N GLU A 139 4.75 8.48 24.51
CA GLU A 139 4.82 7.20 25.25
C GLU A 139 3.41 6.65 25.52
N GLY A 140 3.13 5.44 25.03
CA GLY A 140 1.84 4.75 25.17
C GLY A 140 0.86 4.90 24.00
N GLU A 141 1.18 5.61 22.93
CA GLU A 141 0.36 5.76 21.73
C GLU A 141 0.93 4.99 20.51
N GLU A 142 1.99 4.24 20.69
CA GLU A 142 2.74 3.52 19.64
C GLU A 142 1.86 2.54 18.82
N ASP A 143 0.83 1.97 19.43
CA ASP A 143 -0.13 1.09 18.76
C ASP A 143 -1.25 1.84 18.01
N GLU A 144 -1.41 3.14 18.25
CA GLU A 144 -2.51 3.94 17.73
C GLU A 144 -2.08 4.87 16.57
N ILE A 145 -0.77 5.04 16.38
CA ILE A 145 -0.17 5.85 15.30
C ILE A 145 0.91 5.02 14.63
N THR A 146 0.81 4.85 13.32
CA THR A 146 1.88 4.23 12.51
C THR A 146 2.32 5.19 11.41
N ILE A 147 3.62 5.22 11.16
CA ILE A 147 4.23 6.03 10.10
C ILE A 147 4.91 5.08 9.14
N ASP A 148 4.37 5.00 7.94
CA ASP A 148 4.90 4.19 6.86
C ASP A 148 5.44 5.11 5.77
N VAL A 149 6.58 4.76 5.20
CA VAL A 149 7.15 5.43 4.03
C VAL A 149 7.15 4.42 2.89
N ASP A 150 6.37 4.69 1.86
CA ASP A 150 6.30 3.87 0.67
C ASP A 150 6.84 4.68 -0.52
N GLU A 151 8.00 4.25 -1.05
CA GLU A 151 8.76 4.94 -2.09
C GLU A 151 8.98 6.44 -1.77
N THR A 152 8.01 7.26 -2.12
CA THR A 152 8.09 8.72 -2.05
C THR A 152 6.96 9.35 -1.26
N VAL A 153 6.07 8.53 -0.71
CA VAL A 153 4.86 8.98 -0.01
C VAL A 153 4.96 8.61 1.47
N VAL A 154 4.86 9.61 2.34
CA VAL A 154 4.75 9.36 3.77
C VAL A 154 3.28 9.20 4.15
N MET A 155 2.97 8.07 4.77
CA MET A 155 1.62 7.74 5.24
C MET A 155 1.60 7.66 6.76
N ILE A 156 0.82 8.53 7.39
CA ILE A 156 0.57 8.48 8.82
C ILE A 156 -0.82 7.90 9.03
N THR A 157 -0.91 6.77 9.70
CA THR A 157 -2.18 6.14 10.05
C THR A 157 -2.47 6.39 11.53
N ILE A 158 -3.61 6.97 11.82
CA ILE A 158 -4.06 7.33 13.17
C ILE A 158 -5.36 6.59 13.47
N SER A 159 -5.39 5.89 14.60
CA SER A 159 -6.61 5.23 15.07
C SER A 159 -7.72 6.24 15.35
N ASP A 160 -8.93 5.92 14.95
CA ASP A 160 -10.12 6.75 15.21
C ASP A 160 -10.36 7.06 16.69
N LYS A 161 -9.92 6.19 17.59
CA LYS A 161 -10.07 6.40 19.04
C LYS A 161 -9.33 7.64 19.55
N LEU A 162 -8.19 7.97 18.92
CA LEU A 162 -7.43 9.18 19.25
C LEU A 162 -8.15 10.43 18.74
N LEU A 163 -8.60 10.36 17.48
CA LEU A 163 -9.15 11.53 16.80
C LEU A 163 -10.60 11.83 17.13
N PHE A 164 -11.44 10.80 17.37
CA PHE A 164 -12.88 10.97 17.46
C PHE A 164 -13.50 10.22 18.65
N LYS A 165 -14.64 10.71 19.13
CA LYS A 165 -15.50 9.92 19.98
C LYS A 165 -16.20 8.85 19.16
N SER A 166 -16.51 7.68 19.79
CA SER A 166 -17.17 6.56 19.12
C SER A 166 -18.44 7.00 18.37
N GLY A 167 -18.51 6.63 17.08
CA GLY A 167 -19.63 6.98 16.20
C GLY A 167 -19.77 8.46 15.84
N SER A 168 -18.79 9.29 16.20
CA SER A 168 -18.76 10.74 15.92
C SER A 168 -17.75 11.06 14.83
N TYR A 169 -17.95 12.20 14.18
CA TYR A 169 -16.97 12.86 13.33
C TYR A 169 -16.37 14.12 13.99
N ARG A 170 -16.82 14.46 15.21
CA ARG A 170 -16.26 15.60 15.95
C ARG A 170 -14.90 15.22 16.52
N VAL A 171 -13.88 16.02 16.20
CA VAL A 171 -12.53 15.83 16.71
C VAL A 171 -12.54 15.91 18.24
N ASN A 172 -11.85 14.98 18.86
CA ASN A 172 -11.66 14.94 20.31
C ASN A 172 -10.62 16.00 20.71
N PRO A 173 -10.88 16.84 21.71
CA PRO A 173 -9.87 17.79 22.19
C PRO A 173 -8.54 17.15 22.62
N LYS A 174 -8.55 15.87 22.99
CA LYS A 174 -7.30 15.16 23.30
C LYS A 174 -6.38 15.00 22.09
N ALA A 175 -6.93 15.08 20.87
CA ALA A 175 -6.14 15.03 19.63
C ALA A 175 -5.48 16.37 19.29
N ASP A 176 -5.76 17.46 20.01
CA ASP A 176 -5.25 18.80 19.68
C ASP A 176 -3.73 18.85 19.65
N HIS A 177 -3.07 18.20 20.62
CA HIS A 177 -1.61 18.15 20.66
C HIS A 177 -1.01 17.39 19.46
N LEU A 178 -1.61 16.25 19.07
CA LEU A 178 -1.21 15.49 17.91
C LEU A 178 -1.40 16.30 16.61
N LEU A 179 -2.58 16.93 16.47
CA LEU A 179 -2.91 17.73 15.29
C LEU A 179 -2.07 19.00 15.18
N GLN A 180 -1.72 19.65 16.33
CA GLN A 180 -0.79 20.77 16.33
C GLN A 180 0.58 20.36 15.77
N ARG A 181 1.13 19.24 16.22
CA ARG A 181 2.45 18.76 15.76
C ARG A 181 2.43 18.40 14.28
N LEU A 182 1.33 17.80 13.81
CA LEU A 182 1.12 17.56 12.39
C LEU A 182 1.07 18.87 11.61
N ALA A 183 0.36 19.87 12.13
CA ALA A 183 0.28 21.21 11.53
C ALA A 183 1.66 21.90 11.47
N ASP A 184 2.46 21.78 12.51
CA ASP A 184 3.82 22.34 12.56
C ASP A 184 4.69 21.76 11.43
N VAL A 185 4.60 20.42 11.20
CA VAL A 185 5.28 19.76 10.10
C VAL A 185 4.76 20.22 8.74
N ILE A 186 3.44 20.29 8.55
CA ILE A 186 2.84 20.72 7.27
C ILE A 186 3.21 22.19 6.97
N ASN A 187 3.27 23.03 7.99
CA ASN A 187 3.62 24.44 7.85
C ASN A 187 5.11 24.65 7.57
N SER A 188 5.98 23.77 8.10
CA SER A 188 7.43 23.85 7.85
C SER A 188 7.82 23.51 6.40
N GLU A 189 6.96 22.78 5.67
CA GLU A 189 7.24 22.30 4.33
C GLU A 189 6.29 22.95 3.30
N PRO A 190 6.72 24.01 2.61
CA PRO A 190 5.84 24.76 1.70
C PRO A 190 5.47 23.97 0.43
N ALA A 191 6.26 23.00 0.03
CA ALA A 191 6.10 22.26 -1.22
C ALA A 191 5.41 20.89 -1.03
N MET A 192 4.41 20.82 -0.14
CA MET A 192 3.64 19.58 0.03
C MET A 192 2.13 19.84 -0.03
N GLU A 193 1.41 18.80 -0.38
CA GLU A 193 -0.03 18.67 -0.21
C GLU A 193 -0.33 17.49 0.73
N VAL A 194 -1.41 17.59 1.48
CA VAL A 194 -1.78 16.58 2.47
C VAL A 194 -3.18 16.08 2.20
N LEU A 195 -3.29 14.81 1.85
CA LEU A 195 -4.55 14.11 1.68
C LEU A 195 -4.95 13.43 2.99
N ILE A 196 -6.08 13.80 3.54
CA ILE A 196 -6.65 13.19 4.74
C ILE A 196 -7.79 12.25 4.34
N GLU A 197 -7.57 10.95 4.52
CA GLU A 197 -8.53 9.90 4.17
C GLU A 197 -9.16 9.30 5.42
N GLY A 198 -10.49 9.38 5.52
CA GLY A 198 -11.26 8.69 6.55
C GLY A 198 -11.62 7.27 6.11
N HIS A 199 -11.47 6.30 7.01
CA HIS A 199 -11.88 4.90 6.84
C HIS A 199 -12.80 4.46 7.97
N THR A 200 -13.77 3.59 7.67
CA THR A 200 -14.68 2.98 8.64
C THR A 200 -14.51 1.47 8.66
N ASP A 201 -15.07 0.83 9.67
CA ASP A 201 -15.34 -0.61 9.62
C ASP A 201 -16.58 -0.91 8.77
N ALA A 202 -16.90 -2.21 8.60
CA ALA A 202 -18.05 -2.65 7.80
C ALA A 202 -19.39 -2.58 8.54
N GLN A 203 -19.44 -2.11 9.79
CA GLN A 203 -20.70 -1.94 10.51
C GLN A 203 -21.50 -0.78 9.90
N THR A 204 -22.79 -1.00 9.71
CA THR A 204 -23.67 0.04 9.17
C THR A 204 -23.93 1.12 10.21
N VAL A 205 -24.03 2.36 9.75
CA VAL A 205 -24.42 3.49 10.59
C VAL A 205 -25.84 3.27 11.13
N LYS A 206 -26.06 3.57 12.40
CA LYS A 206 -27.36 3.42 13.06
C LYS A 206 -28.41 4.31 12.41
N LYS A 207 -29.62 3.78 12.23
CA LYS A 207 -30.76 4.57 11.75
C LYS A 207 -31.02 5.77 12.68
N GLY A 208 -31.24 6.94 12.09
CA GLY A 208 -31.44 8.19 12.84
C GLY A 208 -30.16 8.90 13.28
N ALA A 209 -28.97 8.38 12.93
CA ALA A 209 -27.74 9.12 13.08
C ALA A 209 -27.69 10.32 12.11
N TYR A 210 -26.91 11.34 12.49
CA TYR A 210 -26.72 12.55 11.65
C TYR A 210 -26.08 12.22 10.30
N VAL A 211 -25.18 11.23 10.27
CA VAL A 211 -24.54 10.74 9.03
C VAL A 211 -25.38 9.63 8.40
N LYS A 212 -25.46 9.60 7.08
CA LYS A 212 -26.33 8.69 6.33
C LYS A 212 -25.78 7.27 6.26
N ASP A 213 -24.49 7.14 6.02
CA ASP A 213 -23.76 5.89 5.77
C ASP A 213 -22.26 6.04 6.07
N ASN A 214 -21.49 5.00 5.82
CA ASN A 214 -20.06 4.98 6.03
C ASN A 214 -19.28 5.90 5.06
N TRP A 215 -19.80 6.14 3.85
CA TRP A 215 -19.25 7.13 2.95
C TRP A 215 -19.35 8.53 3.56
N HIS A 216 -20.55 8.91 3.99
CA HIS A 216 -20.76 10.19 4.65
C HIS A 216 -19.91 10.33 5.92
N LEU A 217 -19.86 9.28 6.77
CA LEU A 217 -19.07 9.31 8.00
C LEU A 217 -17.57 9.50 7.73
N SER A 218 -17.01 8.78 6.76
CA SER A 218 -15.59 8.86 6.44
C SER A 218 -15.19 10.22 5.88
N VAL A 219 -16.02 10.82 5.02
CA VAL A 219 -15.78 12.18 4.48
C VAL A 219 -15.94 13.25 5.57
N GLU A 220 -16.97 13.15 6.42
CA GLU A 220 -17.15 14.10 7.52
C GLU A 220 -15.98 14.08 8.51
N ARG A 221 -15.39 12.92 8.77
CA ARG A 221 -14.22 12.79 9.63
C ARG A 221 -12.98 13.46 9.04
N SER A 222 -12.68 13.17 7.79
CA SER A 222 -11.55 13.83 7.12
C SER A 222 -11.74 15.36 7.04
N THR A 223 -12.94 15.81 6.72
CA THR A 223 -13.27 17.24 6.69
C THR A 223 -13.16 17.89 8.07
N ALA A 224 -13.57 17.19 9.15
CA ALA A 224 -13.45 17.72 10.52
C ALA A 224 -11.98 17.90 10.95
N VAL A 225 -11.09 16.96 10.56
CA VAL A 225 -9.65 17.11 10.80
C VAL A 225 -9.09 18.28 10.01
N ILE A 226 -9.45 18.43 8.72
CA ILE A 226 -9.00 19.54 7.87
C ILE A 226 -9.42 20.89 8.47
N ARG A 227 -10.68 21.03 8.87
CA ARG A 227 -11.14 22.27 9.51
C ARG A 227 -10.35 22.60 10.77
N LYS A 228 -10.06 21.59 11.58
CA LYS A 228 -9.26 21.75 12.79
C LYS A 228 -7.83 22.23 12.46
N LEU A 229 -7.18 21.64 11.45
CA LEU A 229 -5.86 22.06 11.00
C LEU A 229 -5.87 23.49 10.45
N GLN A 230 -6.89 23.85 9.68
CA GLN A 230 -7.05 25.17 9.10
C GLN A 230 -7.40 26.24 10.14
N GLU A 231 -8.41 25.99 10.97
CA GLU A 231 -9.03 27.00 11.83
C GLU A 231 -8.27 27.21 13.14
N ASP A 232 -7.68 26.14 13.70
CA ASP A 232 -7.03 26.19 15.02
C ASP A 232 -5.50 26.19 14.92
N PHE A 233 -4.92 25.71 13.81
CA PHE A 233 -3.47 25.52 13.66
C PHE A 233 -2.88 26.20 12.41
N ASP A 234 -3.62 27.11 11.78
CA ASP A 234 -3.18 27.97 10.67
C ASP A 234 -2.55 27.24 9.47
N VAL A 235 -3.01 26.01 9.16
CA VAL A 235 -2.57 25.29 7.96
C VAL A 235 -3.25 25.89 6.72
N ASP A 236 -2.45 26.24 5.71
CA ASP A 236 -2.95 26.76 4.44
C ASP A 236 -3.93 25.75 3.79
N PRO A 237 -5.22 26.12 3.60
CA PRO A 237 -6.22 25.23 3.02
C PRO A 237 -5.88 24.77 1.60
N SER A 238 -5.03 25.50 0.86
CA SER A 238 -4.58 25.08 -0.47
C SER A 238 -3.70 23.82 -0.46
N LYS A 239 -3.17 23.44 0.71
CA LYS A 239 -2.40 22.21 0.91
C LYS A 239 -3.26 21.01 1.29
N LEU A 240 -4.55 21.19 1.63
CA LEU A 240 -5.36 20.19 2.30
C LEU A 240 -6.41 19.57 1.35
N ILE A 241 -6.46 18.25 1.31
CA ILE A 241 -7.40 17.46 0.51
C ILE A 241 -8.17 16.52 1.43
N ALA A 242 -9.52 16.57 1.40
CA ALA A 242 -10.38 15.64 2.15
C ALA A 242 -10.85 14.48 1.28
N ALA A 243 -10.74 13.25 1.78
CA ALA A 243 -11.27 12.07 1.14
C ALA A 243 -11.94 11.10 2.13
N GLY A 244 -12.87 10.29 1.64
CA GLY A 244 -13.48 9.21 2.39
C GLY A 244 -13.41 7.91 1.59
N ARG A 245 -13.11 6.80 2.27
CA ARG A 245 -13.00 5.46 1.68
C ARG A 245 -14.09 4.51 2.16
N SER A 246 -15.00 4.99 3.04
CA SER A 246 -16.00 4.12 3.65
C SER A 246 -15.33 2.88 4.29
N SER A 247 -15.89 1.69 4.15
CA SER A 247 -15.34 0.42 4.61
C SER A 247 -14.68 -0.42 3.50
N PHE A 248 -14.41 0.18 2.33
CA PHE A 248 -14.00 -0.59 1.14
C PHE A 248 -12.49 -0.82 1.00
N GLN A 249 -11.70 -0.28 1.93
CA GLN A 249 -10.25 -0.55 2.01
C GLN A 249 -9.88 -0.99 3.44
N PRO A 250 -10.32 -2.19 3.87
CA PRO A 250 -9.97 -2.71 5.18
C PRO A 250 -8.49 -3.11 5.21
N VAL A 251 -7.83 -2.91 6.36
CA VAL A 251 -6.45 -3.39 6.61
C VAL A 251 -6.45 -4.75 7.31
N THR A 252 -7.60 -5.15 7.84
CA THR A 252 -7.80 -6.46 8.49
C THR A 252 -9.27 -6.85 8.41
N ASP A 253 -9.60 -8.08 8.83
CA ASP A 253 -10.96 -8.58 8.83
C ASP A 253 -11.89 -7.77 9.73
N ASN A 254 -13.16 -7.63 9.33
CA ASN A 254 -14.18 -6.93 10.09
C ASN A 254 -14.93 -7.83 11.10
N ASP A 255 -14.56 -9.11 11.20
CA ASP A 255 -15.25 -10.10 12.00
C ASP A 255 -15.03 -9.90 13.50
N THR A 256 -13.81 -9.51 13.89
CA THR A 256 -13.45 -9.25 15.28
C THR A 256 -13.59 -7.78 15.67
N ALA A 257 -13.73 -7.51 16.96
CA ALA A 257 -13.79 -6.15 17.49
C ALA A 257 -12.44 -5.41 17.27
N GLU A 258 -11.35 -6.13 17.43
CA GLU A 258 -9.98 -5.66 17.22
C GLU A 258 -9.75 -5.29 15.75
N GLY A 259 -10.18 -6.17 14.82
CA GLY A 259 -10.07 -5.92 13.39
C GLY A 259 -10.87 -4.68 12.97
N ARG A 260 -12.11 -4.57 13.41
CA ARG A 260 -12.93 -3.37 13.17
C ARG A 260 -12.28 -2.10 13.75
N SER A 261 -11.63 -2.20 14.90
CA SER A 261 -10.92 -1.07 15.49
C SER A 261 -9.75 -0.59 14.61
N LYS A 262 -8.98 -1.51 14.03
CA LYS A 262 -7.89 -1.19 13.09
C LYS A 262 -8.41 -0.62 11.77
N ASN A 263 -9.57 -1.08 11.31
CA ASN A 263 -10.21 -0.56 10.09
C ASN A 263 -10.72 0.87 10.27
N ARG A 264 -11.19 1.24 11.47
CA ARG A 264 -11.56 2.63 11.82
C ARG A 264 -10.31 3.44 12.05
N ARG A 265 -9.84 4.11 11.01
CA ARG A 265 -8.62 4.91 11.01
C ARG A 265 -8.76 6.14 10.14
N THR A 266 -7.90 7.08 10.38
CA THR A 266 -7.65 8.20 9.48
C THR A 266 -6.22 8.08 8.93
N ARG A 267 -6.07 8.07 7.62
CA ARG A 267 -4.78 8.11 6.94
C ARG A 267 -4.49 9.53 6.52
N ILE A 268 -3.29 9.96 6.80
CA ILE A 268 -2.74 11.24 6.35
C ILE A 268 -1.64 10.91 5.37
N VAL A 269 -1.86 11.24 4.12
CA VAL A 269 -0.94 10.95 3.01
C VAL A 269 -0.28 12.26 2.62
N ILE A 270 1.02 12.32 2.75
CA ILE A 270 1.80 13.50 2.42
C ILE A 270 2.28 13.35 0.99
N LEU A 271 1.83 14.27 0.14
CA LEU A 271 2.09 14.29 -1.29
C LEU A 271 3.07 15.42 -1.60
N PRO A 272 4.29 15.12 -2.04
CA PRO A 272 5.22 16.14 -2.52
C PRO A 272 4.63 16.89 -3.71
N ASN A 273 4.66 18.21 -3.68
CA ASN A 273 4.25 19.05 -4.79
C ASN A 273 5.49 19.55 -5.56
N LEU A 274 5.81 18.84 -6.63
CA LEU A 274 7.00 19.08 -7.44
C LEU A 274 7.02 20.51 -8.04
N ASP A 275 5.89 20.98 -8.54
CA ASP A 275 5.79 22.31 -9.14
C ASP A 275 6.06 23.42 -8.14
N LYS A 276 5.50 23.32 -6.93
CA LYS A 276 5.76 24.25 -5.84
C LYS A 276 7.21 24.20 -5.38
N PHE A 277 7.80 23.02 -5.27
CA PHE A 277 9.19 22.86 -4.88
C PHE A 277 10.14 23.52 -5.89
N LEU A 278 9.94 23.27 -7.18
CA LEU A 278 10.75 23.89 -8.25
C LEU A 278 10.57 25.41 -8.29
N ALA A 279 9.36 25.90 -8.06
CA ALA A 279 9.10 27.34 -7.94
C ALA A 279 9.86 27.98 -6.78
N LEU A 280 9.94 27.30 -5.61
CA LEU A 280 10.69 27.76 -4.45
C LEU A 280 12.20 27.77 -4.69
N LEU A 281 12.75 26.77 -5.39
CA LEU A 281 14.15 26.75 -5.77
C LEU A 281 14.49 27.90 -6.73
N SER A 282 13.61 28.25 -7.65
CA SER A 282 13.82 29.33 -8.63
C SER A 282 13.66 30.74 -8.04
N SER A 283 12.97 30.89 -6.91
CA SER A 283 12.68 32.19 -6.28
C SER A 283 13.76 32.70 -5.31
N ASN A 284 14.76 31.89 -4.98
CA ASN A 284 15.88 32.19 -4.09
C ASN A 284 17.20 32.29 -4.84
#